data_1c228a301d5e972ce42134c27b6fdf79
#
_entry.id   1c228a301d5e972ce42134c27b6fdf79
#
_cell.length_a   1.000
_cell.length_b   1.000
_cell.length_c   1.000
_cell.angle_alpha   90.00
_cell.angle_beta   90.00
_cell.angle_gamma   90.00
#
_symmetry.space_group_name_H-M   'P 1'
#
loop_
_entity.id
_entity.type
_entity.pdbx_description
1 polymer ?
#
loop_
_entity_poly.entity_id
_entity_poly.type
_entity_poly.pdbx_seq_one_letter_code
_entity_poly.pdbx_strand_id
1 'polypeptide(L)'
;MKIVVLQEDSSEANVSAEELRAHWEKLEEIPGAEVEYINAGSYPAPPEIDKLLGDAEAAFGIWIGPSVINREFLSHHPKLHYIGMLGHGYEMYEQAVCDEHDLTLTNTIYGSSTIAEYGFALLMNICHHVDLHNDYIQRTDWSAPNMTEDEFCHTLTPQVELFGKTIGIVGLGNIGLHMAEIARGFGMKVIAWSRHKKSAEDIYRMLARENGLEAANGEEDPAKKELAAELHARSEALYREIRQVETLDEIYEAADVVSLHVPHTKETEHLIDAAALKKMKKSAILINTARGKLIDEEALADALKSGEIYAAGLDVLAEEPPKHGSPLIGCPHCTITGHIAWLTHESRLRAVDMAVAQYKSYLAGHPVSVIRGY
;
A
#
# COMPACT_ATOMS: atom_id res chain seq x y z
N MET A 1 -10.24 12.54 29.24
CA MET A 1 -10.42 11.91 27.90
C MET A 1 -9.43 10.79 27.80
N LYS A 2 -9.92 9.53 27.78
CA LYS A 2 -9.08 8.35 27.73
C LYS A 2 -8.77 7.98 26.28
N ILE A 3 -7.49 7.88 25.94
CA ILE A 3 -6.99 7.53 24.62
C ILE A 3 -6.22 6.21 24.75
N VAL A 4 -6.53 5.22 23.95
CA VAL A 4 -5.80 3.95 23.90
C VAL A 4 -5.05 3.84 22.57
N VAL A 5 -3.76 3.59 22.65
CA VAL A 5 -2.89 3.31 21.50
C VAL A 5 -2.50 1.84 21.54
N LEU A 6 -3.03 1.05 20.59
CA LEU A 6 -2.64 -0.34 20.42
C LEU A 6 -1.37 -0.38 19.56
N GLN A 7 -0.24 -0.59 20.22
CA GLN A 7 1.06 -0.77 19.54
C GLN A 7 1.17 -2.21 19.04
N GLU A 8 1.84 -2.38 17.92
CA GLU A 8 2.13 -3.67 17.32
C GLU A 8 3.65 -3.85 17.20
N ASP A 9 4.10 -5.08 17.17
CA ASP A 9 5.52 -5.46 17.11
C ASP A 9 5.98 -5.93 15.72
N SER A 10 5.08 -5.95 14.72
CA SER A 10 5.39 -6.39 13.36
C SER A 10 6.45 -5.52 12.64
N SER A 11 6.64 -4.29 13.09
CA SER A 11 7.61 -3.35 12.53
C SER A 11 8.91 -3.20 13.34
N GLU A 12 9.09 -3.94 14.44
CA GLU A 12 10.25 -3.77 15.34
C GLU A 12 11.63 -3.90 14.66
N ALA A 13 11.71 -4.67 13.58
CA ALA A 13 12.94 -4.78 12.80
C ALA A 13 13.35 -3.46 12.14
N ASN A 14 12.41 -2.55 11.88
CA ASN A 14 12.62 -1.28 11.19
C ASN A 14 12.53 -0.07 12.12
N VAL A 15 11.59 -0.09 13.07
CA VAL A 15 11.35 1.00 14.02
C VAL A 15 10.98 0.41 15.37
N SER A 16 11.69 0.83 16.41
CA SER A 16 11.41 0.35 17.77
C SER A 16 10.09 0.88 18.31
N ALA A 17 9.50 0.14 19.26
CA ALA A 17 8.32 0.60 19.99
C ALA A 17 8.59 1.91 20.74
N GLU A 18 9.83 2.16 21.18
CA GLU A 18 10.25 3.39 21.86
C GLU A 18 10.22 4.60 20.89
N GLU A 19 10.74 4.42 19.66
CA GLU A 19 10.68 5.48 18.64
C GLU A 19 9.24 5.82 18.24
N LEU A 20 8.40 4.80 18.00
CA LEU A 20 6.97 5.00 17.72
C LEU A 20 6.29 5.73 18.87
N ARG A 21 6.62 5.35 20.12
CA ARG A 21 6.07 6.00 21.30
C ARG A 21 6.40 7.47 21.38
N ALA A 22 7.63 7.88 21.08
CA ALA A 22 8.04 9.27 21.07
C ALA A 22 7.17 10.13 20.11
N HIS A 23 6.70 9.56 19.01
CA HIS A 23 5.77 10.21 18.10
C HIS A 23 4.33 10.25 18.65
N TRP A 24 3.89 9.20 19.35
CA TRP A 24 2.59 9.14 19.99
C TRP A 24 2.45 10.09 21.19
N GLU A 25 3.52 10.38 21.91
CA GLU A 25 3.53 11.28 23.08
C GLU A 25 2.98 12.68 22.76
N LYS A 26 2.94 13.07 21.48
CA LYS A 26 2.23 14.28 21.02
C LYS A 26 0.72 14.26 21.31
N LEU A 27 0.12 13.11 21.61
CA LEU A 27 -1.24 12.99 22.12
C LEU A 27 -1.37 13.48 23.58
N GLU A 28 -0.32 13.36 24.38
CA GLU A 28 -0.28 13.80 25.78
C GLU A 28 -0.30 15.34 25.91
N GLU A 29 0.05 16.05 24.81
CA GLU A 29 -0.06 17.52 24.74
C GLU A 29 -1.53 17.99 24.67
N ILE A 30 -2.48 17.09 24.40
CA ILE A 30 -3.91 17.43 24.29
C ILE A 30 -4.47 17.66 25.70
N PRO A 31 -5.10 18.82 25.99
CA PRO A 31 -5.62 19.12 27.31
C PRO A 31 -6.60 18.07 27.83
N GLY A 32 -6.29 17.49 28.98
CA GLY A 32 -7.11 16.45 29.63
C GLY A 32 -7.02 15.07 29.01
N ALA A 33 -6.06 14.81 28.14
CA ALA A 33 -5.80 13.48 27.63
C ALA A 33 -5.09 12.61 28.66
N GLU A 34 -5.55 11.36 28.78
CA GLU A 34 -4.90 10.26 29.50
C GLU A 34 -4.61 9.18 28.45
N VAL A 35 -3.35 9.04 28.07
CA VAL A 35 -2.94 8.14 26.99
C VAL A 35 -2.40 6.84 27.57
N GLU A 36 -3.02 5.73 27.19
CA GLU A 36 -2.60 4.37 27.55
C GLU A 36 -1.99 3.69 26.31
N TYR A 37 -0.76 3.20 26.45
CA TYR A 37 -0.04 2.49 25.39
C TYR A 37 -0.03 1.00 25.71
N ILE A 38 -0.63 0.20 24.86
CA ILE A 38 -0.78 -1.23 25.05
C ILE A 38 -0.08 -1.97 23.92
N ASN A 39 0.85 -2.86 24.24
CA ASN A 39 1.38 -3.77 23.24
C ASN A 39 0.33 -4.85 22.95
N ALA A 40 -0.22 -4.81 21.74
CA ALA A 40 -1.26 -5.72 21.28
C ALA A 40 -0.68 -6.95 20.53
N GLY A 41 0.64 -7.05 20.40
CA GLY A 41 1.29 -8.08 19.59
C GLY A 41 1.10 -7.86 18.09
N SER A 42 1.49 -8.84 17.27
CA SER A 42 1.45 -8.71 15.80
C SER A 42 0.04 -8.87 15.22
N TYR A 43 -0.81 -9.72 15.81
CA TYR A 43 -2.14 -10.07 15.27
C TYR A 43 -3.15 -10.33 16.39
N PRO A 44 -3.59 -9.31 17.15
CA PRO A 44 -4.57 -9.50 18.20
C PRO A 44 -5.93 -9.92 17.58
N ALA A 45 -6.56 -10.92 18.20
CA ALA A 45 -7.90 -11.34 17.76
C ALA A 45 -8.96 -10.29 18.15
N PRO A 46 -10.09 -10.15 17.41
CA PRO A 46 -11.13 -9.18 17.72
C PRO A 46 -11.63 -9.18 19.19
N PRO A 47 -11.84 -10.33 19.86
CA PRO A 47 -12.21 -10.35 21.28
C PRO A 47 -11.11 -9.87 22.23
N GLU A 48 -9.86 -9.87 21.79
CA GLU A 48 -8.73 -9.34 22.54
C GLU A 48 -8.68 -7.82 22.43
N ILE A 49 -8.87 -7.28 21.22
CA ILE A 49 -9.00 -5.84 20.99
C ILE A 49 -10.14 -5.25 21.83
N ASP A 50 -11.29 -5.91 21.88
CA ASP A 50 -12.44 -5.54 22.69
C ASP A 50 -12.07 -5.34 24.18
N LYS A 51 -11.26 -6.25 24.73
CA LYS A 51 -10.78 -6.15 26.12
C LYS A 51 -9.75 -5.04 26.32
N LEU A 52 -8.84 -4.85 25.34
CA LEU A 52 -7.74 -3.90 25.47
C LEU A 52 -8.23 -2.45 25.42
N LEU A 53 -9.32 -2.15 24.70
CA LEU A 53 -9.84 -0.80 24.62
C LEU A 53 -10.55 -0.32 25.87
N GLY A 54 -11.17 -1.23 26.66
CA GLY A 54 -11.85 -0.88 27.90
C GLY A 54 -12.86 0.27 27.73
N ASP A 55 -12.69 1.35 28.45
CA ASP A 55 -13.55 2.55 28.42
C ASP A 55 -12.95 3.72 27.63
N ALA A 56 -12.15 3.42 26.60
CA ALA A 56 -11.54 4.45 25.74
C ALA A 56 -12.58 5.35 25.06
N GLU A 57 -12.24 6.63 24.93
CA GLU A 57 -12.99 7.61 24.15
C GLU A 57 -12.42 7.74 22.72
N ALA A 58 -11.12 7.47 22.57
CA ALA A 58 -10.44 7.39 21.28
C ALA A 58 -9.47 6.19 21.25
N ALA A 59 -9.32 5.55 20.09
CA ALA A 59 -8.45 4.41 19.90
C ALA A 59 -7.61 4.54 18.62
N PHE A 60 -6.38 4.04 18.69
CA PHE A 60 -5.46 4.00 17.55
C PHE A 60 -4.86 2.62 17.40
N GLY A 61 -4.73 2.14 16.18
CA GLY A 61 -4.09 0.86 15.90
C GLY A 61 -4.25 0.41 14.46
N ILE A 62 -3.42 -0.57 14.05
CA ILE A 62 -3.50 -1.20 12.73
C ILE A 62 -4.69 -2.14 12.63
N TRP A 63 -4.98 -2.85 13.73
CA TRP A 63 -5.92 -3.98 13.74
C TRP A 63 -7.36 -3.60 14.09
N ILE A 64 -7.63 -2.33 14.35
CA ILE A 64 -8.98 -1.84 14.64
C ILE A 64 -9.68 -1.55 13.33
N GLY A 65 -10.06 -2.59 12.62
CA GLY A 65 -10.70 -2.50 11.31
C GLY A 65 -12.16 -2.98 11.31
N PRO A 66 -12.78 -3.07 10.13
CA PRO A 66 -14.19 -3.47 9.99
C PRO A 66 -14.53 -4.85 10.52
N SER A 67 -13.55 -5.77 10.60
CA SER A 67 -13.74 -7.08 11.23
C SER A 67 -13.96 -6.99 12.74
N VAL A 68 -13.55 -5.87 13.36
CA VAL A 68 -13.73 -5.58 14.79
C VAL A 68 -14.95 -4.69 15.01
N ILE A 69 -15.12 -3.65 14.17
CA ILE A 69 -16.14 -2.61 14.34
C ILE A 69 -17.50 -3.14 13.86
N ASN A 70 -18.32 -3.55 14.83
CA ASN A 70 -19.69 -3.99 14.62
C ASN A 70 -20.58 -3.53 15.80
N ARG A 71 -21.92 -3.76 15.73
CA ARG A 71 -22.84 -3.32 16.78
C ARG A 71 -22.55 -3.92 18.16
N GLU A 72 -22.12 -5.17 18.22
CA GLU A 72 -21.76 -5.83 19.47
C GLU A 72 -20.55 -5.15 20.10
N PHE A 73 -19.46 -5.00 19.34
CA PHE A 73 -18.27 -4.30 19.79
C PHE A 73 -18.56 -2.88 20.28
N LEU A 74 -19.29 -2.06 19.50
CA LEU A 74 -19.60 -0.69 19.91
C LEU A 74 -20.56 -0.62 21.11
N SER A 75 -21.40 -1.65 21.34
CA SER A 75 -22.22 -1.72 22.54
C SER A 75 -21.38 -1.89 23.82
N HIS A 76 -20.20 -2.49 23.72
CA HIS A 76 -19.24 -2.62 24.82
C HIS A 76 -18.44 -1.32 25.06
N HIS A 77 -18.36 -0.44 24.05
CA HIS A 77 -17.56 0.80 24.07
C HIS A 77 -18.42 2.05 23.86
N PRO A 78 -19.41 2.35 24.74
CA PRO A 78 -20.34 3.45 24.54
C PRO A 78 -19.71 4.86 24.59
N LYS A 79 -18.44 4.96 25.03
CA LYS A 79 -17.69 6.22 25.08
C LYS A 79 -16.78 6.42 23.87
N LEU A 80 -16.63 5.41 23.02
CA LEU A 80 -15.69 5.43 21.89
C LEU A 80 -16.31 6.26 20.73
N HIS A 81 -15.75 7.43 20.46
CA HIS A 81 -16.21 8.34 19.41
C HIS A 81 -15.21 8.51 18.26
N TYR A 82 -13.98 8.01 18.43
CA TYR A 82 -12.96 8.16 17.41
C TYR A 82 -12.07 6.92 17.30
N ILE A 83 -11.82 6.47 16.07
CA ILE A 83 -10.82 5.46 15.77
C ILE A 83 -9.90 5.97 14.65
N GLY A 84 -8.62 6.07 14.96
CA GLY A 84 -7.55 6.35 14.01
C GLY A 84 -6.91 5.06 13.53
N MET A 85 -7.25 4.59 12.33
CA MET A 85 -6.68 3.38 11.74
C MET A 85 -5.31 3.70 11.12
N LEU A 86 -4.28 2.96 11.54
CA LEU A 86 -2.93 3.06 10.97
C LEU A 86 -2.81 2.15 9.74
N GLY A 87 -3.55 2.46 8.69
CA GLY A 87 -3.55 1.67 7.48
C GLY A 87 -3.90 2.50 6.26
N HIS A 88 -3.22 2.25 5.15
CA HIS A 88 -3.53 2.90 3.88
C HIS A 88 -4.83 2.35 3.28
N GLY A 89 -4.94 1.04 3.23
CA GLY A 89 -6.15 0.34 2.82
C GLY A 89 -7.07 0.07 4.01
N TYR A 90 -8.36 0.10 3.76
CA TYR A 90 -9.39 -0.32 4.74
C TYR A 90 -10.39 -1.24 4.05
N GLU A 91 -10.88 -2.19 4.84
CA GLU A 91 -12.01 -3.01 4.40
C GLU A 91 -13.30 -2.22 4.58
N MET A 92 -14.35 -2.65 3.86
CA MET A 92 -15.64 -1.98 3.92
C MET A 92 -16.37 -2.32 5.23
N TYR A 93 -16.93 -1.32 5.88
CA TYR A 93 -17.73 -1.45 7.10
C TYR A 93 -19.14 -0.87 6.89
N GLU A 94 -20.06 -1.20 7.78
CA GLU A 94 -21.41 -0.66 7.72
C GLU A 94 -21.43 0.78 8.28
N GLN A 95 -21.60 1.77 7.40
CA GLN A 95 -21.65 3.19 7.80
C GLN A 95 -22.71 3.45 8.87
N ALA A 96 -23.89 2.82 8.72
CA ALA A 96 -24.99 2.96 9.67
C ALA A 96 -24.59 2.59 11.11
N VAL A 97 -23.69 1.62 11.29
CA VAL A 97 -23.20 1.25 12.63
C VAL A 97 -22.39 2.36 13.25
N CYS A 98 -21.54 3.01 12.46
CA CYS A 98 -20.74 4.14 12.95
C CYS A 98 -21.63 5.36 13.25
N ASP A 99 -22.61 5.66 12.38
CA ASP A 99 -23.54 6.79 12.54
C ASP A 99 -24.45 6.61 13.78
N GLU A 100 -24.92 5.39 14.06
CA GLU A 100 -25.72 5.07 15.25
C GLU A 100 -24.97 5.33 16.55
N HIS A 101 -23.63 5.24 16.54
CA HIS A 101 -22.77 5.42 17.72
C HIS A 101 -21.97 6.74 17.72
N ASP A 102 -22.23 7.63 16.77
CA ASP A 102 -21.44 8.89 16.59
C ASP A 102 -19.95 8.64 16.52
N LEU A 103 -19.56 7.56 15.82
CA LEU A 103 -18.18 7.13 15.69
C LEU A 103 -17.54 7.69 14.41
N THR A 104 -16.46 8.44 14.57
CA THR A 104 -15.62 8.89 13.46
C THR A 104 -14.45 7.93 13.24
N LEU A 105 -14.34 7.42 12.02
CA LEU A 105 -13.20 6.60 11.59
C LEU A 105 -12.32 7.39 10.65
N THR A 106 -11.01 7.36 10.88
CA THR A 106 -10.02 7.92 9.95
C THR A 106 -8.98 6.88 9.58
N ASN A 107 -8.35 7.03 8.42
CA ASN A 107 -7.20 6.23 8.03
C ASN A 107 -6.01 7.11 7.64
N THR A 108 -4.83 6.55 7.71
CA THR A 108 -3.60 7.23 7.31
C THR A 108 -3.14 6.75 5.93
N ILE A 109 -2.81 7.70 5.05
CA ILE A 109 -2.32 7.40 3.68
C ILE A 109 -0.79 7.52 3.59
N TYR A 110 -0.12 7.15 4.64
CA TYR A 110 1.32 7.35 4.89
C TYR A 110 2.26 6.60 3.94
N GLY A 111 1.78 5.51 3.34
CA GLY A 111 2.62 4.53 2.66
C GLY A 111 2.55 4.58 1.14
N SER A 112 2.00 5.62 0.53
CA SER A 112 1.78 5.64 -0.93
C SER A 112 3.09 5.52 -1.71
N SER A 113 4.10 6.33 -1.38
CA SER A 113 5.43 6.26 -1.98
C SER A 113 6.14 4.94 -1.65
N THR A 114 6.14 4.55 -0.38
CA THR A 114 6.78 3.32 0.12
C THR A 114 6.26 2.07 -0.59
N ILE A 115 4.94 1.93 -0.73
CA ILE A 115 4.32 0.78 -1.39
C ILE A 115 4.66 0.77 -2.89
N ALA A 116 4.70 1.94 -3.53
CA ALA A 116 5.11 2.05 -4.93
C ALA A 116 6.58 1.69 -5.12
N GLU A 117 7.48 2.18 -4.25
CA GLU A 117 8.90 1.80 -4.22
C GLU A 117 9.08 0.30 -4.07
N TYR A 118 8.31 -0.33 -3.16
CA TYR A 118 8.37 -1.77 -2.94
C TYR A 118 7.87 -2.56 -4.16
N GLY A 119 6.78 -2.12 -4.80
CA GLY A 119 6.31 -2.68 -6.07
C GLY A 119 7.38 -2.60 -7.16
N PHE A 120 8.11 -1.49 -7.20
CA PHE A 120 9.26 -1.33 -8.10
C PHE A 120 10.45 -2.20 -7.71
N ALA A 121 10.72 -2.40 -6.41
CA ALA A 121 11.75 -3.32 -5.95
C ALA A 121 11.46 -4.77 -6.37
N LEU A 122 10.21 -5.23 -6.27
CA LEU A 122 9.78 -6.53 -6.81
C LEU A 122 9.99 -6.62 -8.33
N LEU A 123 9.62 -5.56 -9.06
CA LEU A 123 9.83 -5.48 -10.52
C LEU A 123 11.32 -5.55 -10.87
N MET A 124 12.17 -4.78 -10.20
CA MET A 124 13.62 -4.77 -10.43
C MET A 124 14.27 -6.11 -10.06
N ASN A 125 13.79 -6.77 -8.99
CA ASN A 125 14.25 -8.11 -8.65
C ASN A 125 13.95 -9.11 -9.78
N ILE A 126 12.73 -9.07 -10.35
CA ILE A 126 12.36 -9.92 -11.49
C ILE A 126 13.18 -9.59 -12.72
N CYS A 127 13.45 -8.32 -12.98
CA CYS A 127 14.21 -7.88 -14.15
C CYS A 127 15.68 -8.28 -14.11
N HIS A 128 16.30 -8.30 -12.92
CA HIS A 128 17.76 -8.41 -12.80
C HIS A 128 18.26 -9.49 -11.85
N HIS A 129 17.45 -10.00 -10.91
CA HIS A 129 17.84 -11.03 -9.94
C HIS A 129 19.21 -10.79 -9.30
N VAL A 130 19.46 -9.57 -8.83
CA VAL A 130 20.76 -9.13 -8.31
C VAL A 130 21.28 -10.05 -7.20
N ASP A 131 20.41 -10.43 -6.25
CA ASP A 131 20.78 -11.32 -5.14
C ASP A 131 21.19 -12.72 -5.62
N LEU A 132 20.50 -13.26 -6.62
CA LEU A 132 20.85 -14.56 -7.21
C LEU A 132 22.25 -14.52 -7.85
N HIS A 133 22.57 -13.44 -8.58
CA HIS A 133 23.88 -13.26 -9.20
C HIS A 133 24.96 -13.01 -8.13
N ASN A 134 24.65 -12.23 -7.08
CA ASN A 134 25.56 -12.03 -5.96
C ASN A 134 25.85 -13.36 -5.25
N ASP A 135 24.84 -14.15 -4.94
CA ASP A 135 24.98 -15.46 -4.31
C ASP A 135 25.84 -16.41 -5.15
N TYR A 136 25.66 -16.39 -6.47
CA TYR A 136 26.50 -17.17 -7.38
C TYR A 136 27.97 -16.76 -7.25
N ILE A 137 28.30 -15.47 -7.33
CA ILE A 137 29.66 -14.95 -7.21
C ILE A 137 30.27 -15.28 -5.85
N GLN A 138 29.51 -15.13 -4.74
CA GLN A 138 30.02 -15.43 -3.41
C GLN A 138 30.31 -16.91 -3.15
N ARG A 139 29.69 -17.81 -3.91
CA ARG A 139 29.85 -19.27 -3.77
C ARG A 139 30.81 -19.89 -4.78
N THR A 140 31.24 -19.14 -5.78
CA THR A 140 32.18 -19.59 -6.82
C THR A 140 33.56 -18.97 -6.63
N ASP A 141 34.63 -19.66 -7.07
CA ASP A 141 35.98 -19.09 -7.10
C ASP A 141 36.13 -18.16 -8.32
N TRP A 142 35.52 -16.97 -8.21
CA TRP A 142 35.52 -15.97 -9.28
C TRP A 142 36.88 -15.31 -9.50
N SER A 143 37.85 -15.61 -8.64
CA SER A 143 39.24 -15.16 -8.75
C SER A 143 40.17 -16.22 -9.37
N ALA A 144 39.64 -17.33 -9.84
CA ALA A 144 40.47 -18.40 -10.40
C ALA A 144 41.30 -17.90 -11.60
N PRO A 145 42.63 -18.18 -11.62
CA PRO A 145 43.52 -17.64 -12.65
C PRO A 145 43.25 -18.16 -14.08
N ASN A 146 42.45 -19.18 -14.20
CA ASN A 146 42.08 -19.85 -15.48
C ASN A 146 40.60 -19.64 -15.84
N MET A 147 39.93 -18.67 -15.21
CA MET A 147 38.56 -18.29 -15.56
C MET A 147 38.51 -17.82 -17.03
N THR A 148 37.58 -18.36 -17.79
CA THR A 148 37.35 -17.95 -19.18
C THR A 148 36.50 -16.70 -19.24
N GLU A 149 36.48 -15.97 -20.38
CA GLU A 149 35.62 -14.81 -20.59
C GLU A 149 34.12 -15.15 -20.45
N ASP A 150 33.72 -16.37 -20.91
CA ASP A 150 32.36 -16.87 -20.79
C ASP A 150 31.94 -17.09 -19.32
N GLU A 151 32.87 -17.51 -18.47
CA GLU A 151 32.64 -17.68 -17.04
C GLU A 151 32.63 -16.33 -16.29
N PHE A 152 33.38 -15.36 -16.79
CA PHE A 152 33.48 -14.03 -16.20
C PHE A 152 32.22 -13.18 -16.40
N CYS A 153 31.63 -13.20 -17.58
CA CYS A 153 30.46 -12.40 -17.95
C CYS A 153 29.24 -13.29 -18.20
N HIS A 154 28.81 -14.03 -17.16
CA HIS A 154 27.74 -15.01 -17.26
C HIS A 154 26.47 -14.52 -16.57
N THR A 155 25.34 -14.57 -17.27
CA THR A 155 24.02 -14.30 -16.69
C THR A 155 23.29 -15.61 -16.39
N LEU A 156 22.79 -15.74 -15.15
CA LEU A 156 22.01 -16.92 -14.71
C LEU A 156 20.56 -16.86 -15.17
N THR A 157 20.07 -15.65 -15.45
CA THR A 157 18.69 -15.38 -15.86
C THR A 157 18.66 -14.38 -17.00
N PRO A 158 17.61 -14.38 -17.84
CA PRO A 158 17.38 -13.29 -18.79
C PRO A 158 17.33 -11.94 -18.07
N GLN A 159 18.00 -10.95 -18.63
CA GLN A 159 17.97 -9.57 -18.12
C GLN A 159 16.92 -8.76 -18.88
N VAL A 160 16.12 -7.99 -18.18
CA VAL A 160 15.01 -7.21 -18.75
C VAL A 160 15.26 -5.72 -18.53
N GLU A 161 15.36 -4.95 -19.60
CA GLU A 161 15.43 -3.49 -19.55
C GLU A 161 14.03 -2.90 -19.55
N LEU A 162 13.78 -1.89 -18.68
CA LEU A 162 12.48 -1.23 -18.57
C LEU A 162 12.35 0.00 -19.51
N PHE A 163 13.45 0.59 -19.93
CA PHE A 163 13.42 1.77 -20.80
C PHE A 163 12.59 1.52 -22.09
N GLY A 164 11.67 2.44 -22.38
CA GLY A 164 10.80 2.36 -23.55
C GLY A 164 9.63 1.37 -23.44
N LYS A 165 9.60 0.50 -22.44
CA LYS A 165 8.48 -0.41 -22.17
C LYS A 165 7.26 0.33 -21.62
N THR A 166 6.12 -0.35 -21.64
CA THR A 166 4.85 0.21 -21.16
C THR A 166 4.48 -0.42 -19.82
N ILE A 167 4.22 0.42 -18.81
CA ILE A 167 3.56 -0.01 -17.58
C ILE A 167 2.07 0.33 -17.63
N GLY A 168 1.23 -0.63 -17.26
CA GLY A 168 -0.22 -0.49 -17.09
C GLY A 168 -0.56 -0.40 -15.60
N ILE A 169 -1.06 0.74 -15.19
CA ILE A 169 -1.48 1.02 -13.81
C ILE A 169 -2.98 0.73 -13.69
N VAL A 170 -3.34 -0.31 -12.93
CA VAL A 170 -4.73 -0.62 -12.62
C VAL A 170 -5.10 0.01 -11.29
N GLY A 171 -5.73 1.18 -11.34
CA GLY A 171 -6.06 2.01 -10.19
C GLY A 171 -5.14 3.24 -10.04
N LEU A 172 -5.56 4.38 -10.60
CA LEU A 172 -4.82 5.65 -10.50
C LEU A 172 -5.22 6.40 -9.22
N GLY A 173 -4.93 5.78 -8.05
CA GLY A 173 -4.96 6.40 -6.73
C GLY A 173 -3.57 6.89 -6.31
N ASN A 174 -3.38 7.25 -5.03
CA ASN A 174 -2.08 7.76 -4.53
C ASN A 174 -0.92 6.81 -4.84
N ILE A 175 -1.06 5.51 -4.54
CA ILE A 175 0.00 4.52 -4.82
C ILE A 175 0.26 4.40 -6.34
N GLY A 176 -0.82 4.32 -7.14
CA GLY A 176 -0.70 4.24 -8.61
C GLY A 176 -0.05 5.47 -9.22
N LEU A 177 -0.25 6.66 -8.65
CA LEU A 177 0.44 7.89 -9.07
C LEU A 177 1.95 7.82 -8.79
N HIS A 178 2.36 7.41 -7.59
CA HIS A 178 3.78 7.23 -7.27
C HIS A 178 4.42 6.15 -8.14
N MET A 179 3.72 5.03 -8.38
CA MET A 179 4.18 3.99 -9.30
C MET A 179 4.40 4.53 -10.73
N ALA A 180 3.47 5.38 -11.21
CA ALA A 180 3.59 6.05 -12.50
C ALA A 180 4.80 6.99 -12.57
N GLU A 181 5.07 7.75 -11.51
CA GLU A 181 6.22 8.66 -11.44
C GLU A 181 7.55 7.90 -11.45
N ILE A 182 7.68 6.84 -10.67
CA ILE A 182 8.88 6.00 -10.67
C ILE A 182 9.09 5.41 -12.07
N ALA A 183 8.05 4.86 -12.68
CA ALA A 183 8.11 4.28 -14.03
C ALA A 183 8.57 5.30 -15.09
N ARG A 184 8.09 6.54 -15.00
CA ARG A 184 8.55 7.63 -15.87
C ARG A 184 10.03 7.94 -15.67
N GLY A 185 10.51 7.92 -14.42
CA GLY A 185 11.93 8.08 -14.12
C GLY A 185 12.81 7.00 -14.76
N PHE A 186 12.27 5.81 -15.00
CA PHE A 186 12.91 4.72 -15.75
C PHE A 186 12.70 4.83 -17.28
N GLY A 187 12.07 5.90 -17.77
CA GLY A 187 11.82 6.08 -19.21
C GLY A 187 10.72 5.18 -19.77
N MET A 188 9.84 4.64 -18.91
CA MET A 188 8.70 3.84 -19.34
C MET A 188 7.56 4.72 -19.84
N LYS A 189 6.74 4.17 -20.73
CA LYS A 189 5.43 4.73 -21.09
C LYS A 189 4.41 4.31 -20.05
N VAL A 190 3.56 5.23 -19.60
CA VAL A 190 2.55 4.95 -18.58
C VAL A 190 1.15 5.00 -19.20
N ILE A 191 0.42 3.92 -19.04
CA ILE A 191 -1.02 3.87 -19.30
C ILE A 191 -1.73 3.52 -17.99
N ALA A 192 -2.91 4.08 -17.75
CA ALA A 192 -3.64 3.84 -16.51
C ALA A 192 -5.13 3.64 -16.75
N TRP A 193 -5.70 2.74 -15.99
CA TRP A 193 -7.15 2.56 -15.89
C TRP A 193 -7.62 2.84 -14.47
N SER A 194 -8.76 3.52 -14.35
CA SER A 194 -9.47 3.66 -13.08
C SER A 194 -10.97 3.78 -13.35
N ARG A 195 -11.81 3.38 -12.38
CA ARG A 195 -13.29 3.45 -12.49
C ARG A 195 -13.78 4.82 -12.98
N HIS A 196 -13.12 5.87 -12.52
CA HIS A 196 -13.36 7.25 -12.95
C HIS A 196 -12.04 7.88 -13.38
N LYS A 197 -11.99 8.38 -14.61
CA LYS A 197 -10.82 9.10 -15.09
C LYS A 197 -10.51 10.27 -14.16
N LYS A 198 -9.23 10.53 -13.99
CA LYS A 198 -8.72 11.62 -13.15
C LYS A 198 -8.44 12.84 -13.99
N SER A 199 -8.92 14.00 -13.56
CA SER A 199 -8.47 15.29 -14.04
C SER A 199 -7.15 15.69 -13.36
N ALA A 200 -6.48 16.74 -13.87
CA ALA A 200 -5.33 17.33 -13.18
C ALA A 200 -5.69 17.81 -11.77
N GLU A 201 -6.90 18.34 -11.59
CA GLU A 201 -7.42 18.78 -10.30
C GLU A 201 -7.64 17.60 -9.33
N ASP A 202 -8.12 16.44 -9.80
CA ASP A 202 -8.25 15.24 -8.97
C ASP A 202 -6.87 14.74 -8.51
N ILE A 203 -5.89 14.76 -9.40
CA ILE A 203 -4.49 14.41 -9.08
C ILE A 203 -3.93 15.40 -8.05
N TYR A 204 -4.14 16.71 -8.25
CA TYR A 204 -3.73 17.72 -7.29
C TYR A 204 -4.31 17.46 -5.89
N ARG A 205 -5.62 17.21 -5.79
CA ARG A 205 -6.28 16.92 -4.51
C ARG A 205 -5.69 15.69 -3.80
N MET A 206 -5.37 14.64 -4.55
CA MET A 206 -4.72 13.46 -3.98
C MET A 206 -3.33 13.79 -3.43
N LEU A 207 -2.51 14.52 -4.18
CA LEU A 207 -1.19 14.96 -3.75
C LEU A 207 -1.26 15.94 -2.56
N ALA A 208 -2.19 16.89 -2.59
CA ALA A 208 -2.42 17.85 -1.52
C ALA A 208 -2.81 17.16 -0.20
N ARG A 209 -3.71 16.18 -0.27
CA ARG A 209 -4.11 15.38 0.87
C ARG A 209 -2.93 14.63 1.50
N GLU A 210 -2.12 13.98 0.69
CA GLU A 210 -0.94 13.24 1.15
C GLU A 210 0.09 14.15 1.84
N ASN A 211 0.15 15.42 1.42
CA ASN A 211 1.04 16.44 1.97
C ASN A 211 0.38 17.32 3.06
N GLY A 212 -0.81 16.95 3.55
CA GLY A 212 -1.47 17.63 4.66
C GLY A 212 -2.03 19.02 4.34
N LEU A 213 -2.21 19.35 3.04
CA LEU A 213 -2.77 20.62 2.62
C LEU A 213 -4.31 20.70 2.70
N GLU A 214 -5.01 19.59 2.90
CA GLU A 214 -6.48 19.56 3.03
C GLU A 214 -7.00 20.33 4.26
N ALA A 215 -6.20 20.44 5.32
CA ALA A 215 -6.54 21.16 6.54
C ALA A 215 -6.32 22.68 6.44
N ALA A 216 -6.11 23.20 5.25
CA ALA A 216 -5.70 24.57 5.05
C ALA A 216 -6.86 25.60 5.15
N ASN A 217 -7.25 25.92 6.39
CA ASN A 217 -7.68 27.27 6.73
C ASN A 217 -6.47 28.22 6.92
N GLY A 218 -5.31 27.86 6.39
CA GLY A 218 -4.03 28.56 6.51
C GLY A 218 -3.55 29.13 5.19
N GLU A 219 -4.39 29.94 4.51
CA GLU A 219 -4.03 30.65 3.27
C GLU A 219 -2.87 31.65 3.42
N GLU A 220 -2.37 31.84 4.61
CA GLU A 220 -1.34 32.86 4.92
C GLU A 220 0.10 32.29 5.03
N ASP A 221 0.28 30.96 5.15
CA ASP A 221 1.62 30.36 5.25
C ASP A 221 2.32 30.34 3.88
N PRO A 222 3.41 31.10 3.67
CA PRO A 222 4.13 31.14 2.41
C PRO A 222 4.65 29.77 1.96
N ALA A 223 5.10 28.91 2.91
CA ALA A 223 5.62 27.58 2.60
C ALA A 223 4.51 26.67 2.06
N LYS A 224 3.30 26.75 2.61
CA LYS A 224 2.15 26.02 2.09
C LYS A 224 1.73 26.49 0.70
N LYS A 225 1.81 27.79 0.42
CA LYS A 225 1.53 28.34 -0.93
C LYS A 225 2.54 27.84 -1.96
N GLU A 226 3.81 27.82 -1.60
CA GLU A 226 4.88 27.31 -2.48
C GLU A 226 4.67 25.83 -2.77
N LEU A 227 4.44 25.02 -1.73
CA LEU A 227 4.12 23.60 -1.86
C LEU A 227 2.87 23.36 -2.72
N ALA A 228 1.79 24.13 -2.51
CA ALA A 228 0.58 24.02 -3.33
C ALA A 228 0.87 24.30 -4.81
N ALA A 229 1.66 25.31 -5.12
CA ALA A 229 2.05 25.64 -6.49
C ALA A 229 2.91 24.53 -7.14
N GLU A 230 3.82 23.93 -6.38
CA GLU A 230 4.61 22.78 -6.81
C GLU A 230 3.72 21.58 -7.12
N LEU A 231 2.77 21.24 -6.22
CA LEU A 231 1.86 20.13 -6.41
C LEU A 231 0.90 20.35 -7.59
N HIS A 232 0.48 21.58 -7.87
CA HIS A 232 -0.27 21.90 -9.10
C HIS A 232 0.56 21.64 -10.34
N ALA A 233 1.80 22.12 -10.40
CA ALA A 233 2.67 21.88 -11.54
C ALA A 233 2.93 20.39 -11.78
N ARG A 234 3.13 19.63 -10.68
CA ARG A 234 3.31 18.18 -10.69
C ARG A 234 2.06 17.46 -11.21
N SER A 235 0.88 17.83 -10.73
CA SER A 235 -0.40 17.24 -11.16
C SER A 235 -0.68 17.45 -12.65
N GLU A 236 -0.40 18.65 -13.17
CA GLU A 236 -0.52 18.95 -14.59
C GLU A 236 0.45 18.14 -15.46
N ALA A 237 1.68 17.93 -14.99
CA ALA A 237 2.65 17.10 -15.69
C ALA A 237 2.20 15.64 -15.75
N LEU A 238 1.79 15.07 -14.61
CA LEU A 238 1.29 13.69 -14.52
C LEU A 238 0.05 13.48 -15.39
N TYR A 239 -0.91 14.40 -15.35
CA TYR A 239 -2.11 14.32 -16.16
C TYR A 239 -1.81 14.26 -17.67
N ARG A 240 -0.83 15.03 -18.14
CA ARG A 240 -0.44 15.05 -19.57
C ARG A 240 0.32 13.81 -20.00
N GLU A 241 1.09 13.21 -19.10
CA GLU A 241 2.03 12.14 -19.44
C GLU A 241 1.47 10.73 -19.18
N ILE A 242 0.43 10.62 -18.35
CA ILE A 242 -0.29 9.36 -18.10
C ILE A 242 -1.44 9.25 -19.10
N ARG A 243 -1.36 8.29 -20.03
CA ARG A 243 -2.47 7.99 -20.93
C ARG A 243 -3.54 7.18 -20.20
N GLN A 244 -4.65 7.80 -19.83
CA GLN A 244 -5.78 7.11 -19.24
C GLN A 244 -6.61 6.37 -20.29
N VAL A 245 -6.81 5.07 -20.12
CA VAL A 245 -7.54 4.20 -21.04
C VAL A 245 -8.98 3.96 -20.56
N GLU A 246 -9.85 3.43 -21.46
CA GLU A 246 -11.27 3.21 -21.16
C GLU A 246 -11.51 1.84 -20.55
N THR A 247 -10.73 0.82 -20.95
CA THR A 247 -10.96 -0.56 -20.57
C THR A 247 -9.72 -1.20 -19.95
N LEU A 248 -9.93 -2.22 -19.14
CA LEU A 248 -8.85 -3.06 -18.63
C LEU A 248 -8.16 -3.85 -19.73
N ASP A 249 -8.88 -4.23 -20.79
CA ASP A 249 -8.31 -4.95 -21.93
C ASP A 249 -7.19 -4.13 -22.59
N GLU A 250 -7.35 -2.82 -22.72
CA GLU A 250 -6.28 -1.95 -23.22
C GLU A 250 -5.02 -1.98 -22.36
N ILE A 251 -5.16 -2.17 -21.03
CA ILE A 251 -4.02 -2.39 -20.13
C ILE A 251 -3.38 -3.73 -20.43
N TYR A 252 -4.17 -4.81 -20.43
CA TYR A 252 -3.66 -6.17 -20.56
C TYR A 252 -2.92 -6.40 -21.88
N GLU A 253 -3.49 -5.90 -22.99
CA GLU A 253 -2.91 -6.07 -24.32
C GLU A 253 -1.66 -5.21 -24.57
N ALA A 254 -1.61 -3.99 -23.99
CA ALA A 254 -0.55 -3.03 -24.31
C ALA A 254 0.63 -3.08 -23.33
N ALA A 255 0.42 -3.49 -22.07
CA ALA A 255 1.43 -3.36 -21.04
C ALA A 255 2.50 -4.47 -21.11
N ASP A 256 3.75 -4.10 -20.81
CA ASP A 256 4.86 -5.01 -20.53
C ASP A 256 4.94 -5.31 -19.02
N VAL A 257 4.42 -4.40 -18.20
CA VAL A 257 4.26 -4.54 -16.75
C VAL A 257 2.83 -4.14 -16.39
N VAL A 258 2.10 -4.99 -15.68
CA VAL A 258 0.77 -4.68 -15.12
C VAL A 258 0.90 -4.56 -13.61
N SER A 259 0.51 -3.41 -13.04
CA SER A 259 0.60 -3.16 -11.61
C SER A 259 -0.77 -2.81 -11.01
N LEU A 260 -1.15 -3.53 -9.94
CA LEU A 260 -2.47 -3.45 -9.33
C LEU A 260 -2.48 -2.53 -8.12
N HIS A 261 -3.38 -1.54 -8.13
CA HIS A 261 -3.55 -0.53 -7.07
C HIS A 261 -5.03 -0.21 -6.79
N VAL A 262 -5.92 -1.16 -7.04
CA VAL A 262 -7.36 -1.05 -6.73
C VAL A 262 -7.67 -1.75 -5.40
N PRO A 263 -8.71 -1.31 -4.66
CA PRO A 263 -9.21 -2.05 -3.51
C PRO A 263 -9.84 -3.37 -3.95
N HIS A 264 -9.86 -4.35 -3.04
CA HIS A 264 -10.65 -5.55 -3.21
C HIS A 264 -12.13 -5.23 -2.90
N THR A 265 -13.01 -5.52 -3.86
CA THR A 265 -14.47 -5.45 -3.77
C THR A 265 -15.05 -6.64 -4.51
N LYS A 266 -16.38 -6.82 -4.48
CA LYS A 266 -17.04 -7.87 -5.27
C LYS A 266 -16.79 -7.74 -6.78
N GLU A 267 -16.64 -6.50 -7.27
CA GLU A 267 -16.40 -6.20 -8.68
C GLU A 267 -14.95 -6.39 -9.09
N THR A 268 -14.01 -6.35 -8.13
CA THR A 268 -12.57 -6.50 -8.38
C THR A 268 -12.02 -7.84 -7.92
N GLU A 269 -12.84 -8.69 -7.30
CA GLU A 269 -12.45 -10.05 -6.97
C GLU A 269 -12.11 -10.82 -8.25
N HIS A 270 -10.94 -11.47 -8.25
CA HIS A 270 -10.38 -12.16 -9.42
C HIS A 270 -10.35 -11.27 -10.70
N LEU A 271 -10.05 -9.98 -10.53
CA LEU A 271 -9.87 -9.05 -11.65
C LEU A 271 -8.82 -9.58 -12.65
N ILE A 272 -7.82 -10.28 -12.15
CA ILE A 272 -6.82 -11.02 -12.91
C ILE A 272 -7.20 -12.51 -12.86
N ASP A 273 -8.04 -12.93 -13.76
CA ASP A 273 -8.43 -14.30 -14.01
C ASP A 273 -7.68 -14.90 -15.22
N ALA A 274 -7.99 -16.13 -15.57
CA ALA A 274 -7.40 -16.81 -16.73
C ALA A 274 -7.65 -16.08 -18.06
N ALA A 275 -8.78 -15.37 -18.19
CA ALA A 275 -9.10 -14.62 -19.40
C ALA A 275 -8.27 -13.32 -19.50
N ALA A 276 -8.06 -12.63 -18.38
CA ALA A 276 -7.20 -11.46 -18.29
C ALA A 276 -5.73 -11.84 -18.58
N LEU A 277 -5.23 -12.89 -17.95
CA LEU A 277 -3.86 -13.41 -18.17
C LEU A 277 -3.61 -13.75 -19.64
N LYS A 278 -4.57 -14.34 -20.31
CA LYS A 278 -4.48 -14.70 -21.72
C LYS A 278 -4.41 -13.53 -22.69
N LYS A 279 -4.89 -12.33 -22.26
CA LYS A 279 -4.78 -11.08 -23.03
C LYS A 279 -3.44 -10.40 -22.85
N MET A 280 -2.70 -10.74 -21.78
CA MET A 280 -1.40 -10.14 -21.51
C MET A 280 -0.34 -10.63 -22.50
N LYS A 281 0.72 -9.84 -22.64
CA LYS A 281 1.89 -10.27 -23.43
C LYS A 281 2.58 -11.45 -22.75
N LYS A 282 3.13 -12.37 -23.50
CA LYS A 282 3.96 -13.47 -22.96
C LYS A 282 5.18 -12.96 -22.17
N SER A 283 5.64 -11.75 -22.47
CA SER A 283 6.72 -11.08 -21.74
C SER A 283 6.20 -10.24 -20.57
N ALA A 284 4.91 -10.25 -20.27
CA ALA A 284 4.34 -9.40 -19.24
C ALA A 284 4.79 -9.82 -17.83
N ILE A 285 5.01 -8.81 -16.98
CA ILE A 285 5.27 -8.98 -15.55
C ILE A 285 4.06 -8.42 -14.79
N LEU A 286 3.51 -9.21 -13.88
CA LEU A 286 2.40 -8.80 -13.01
C LEU A 286 2.92 -8.41 -11.62
N ILE A 287 2.58 -7.22 -11.14
CA ILE A 287 2.93 -6.72 -9.80
C ILE A 287 1.66 -6.49 -8.99
N ASN A 288 1.61 -7.06 -7.78
CA ASN A 288 0.50 -6.86 -6.85
C ASN A 288 1.00 -6.59 -5.42
N THR A 289 0.88 -5.34 -5.00
CA THR A 289 1.09 -4.87 -3.62
C THR A 289 -0.22 -4.34 -3.02
N ALA A 290 -1.38 -4.69 -3.61
CA ALA A 290 -2.68 -4.21 -3.19
C ALA A 290 -3.43 -5.24 -2.33
N ARG A 291 -4.08 -6.23 -2.95
CA ARG A 291 -4.80 -7.31 -2.26
C ARG A 291 -4.69 -8.62 -3.05
N GLY A 292 -4.48 -9.74 -2.36
CA GLY A 292 -4.31 -11.04 -2.99
C GLY A 292 -5.52 -11.49 -3.78
N LYS A 293 -6.73 -11.29 -3.25
CA LYS A 293 -8.01 -11.67 -3.89
C LYS A 293 -8.34 -10.94 -5.20
N LEU A 294 -7.52 -9.97 -5.62
CA LEU A 294 -7.61 -9.39 -6.96
C LEU A 294 -7.18 -10.39 -8.05
N ILE A 295 -6.47 -11.45 -7.67
CA ILE A 295 -5.91 -12.45 -8.57
C ILE A 295 -6.54 -13.80 -8.27
N ASP A 296 -6.92 -14.52 -9.30
CA ASP A 296 -7.16 -15.96 -9.22
C ASP A 296 -5.79 -16.68 -9.17
N GLU A 297 -5.42 -17.15 -7.97
CA GLU A 297 -4.09 -17.72 -7.71
C GLU A 297 -3.83 -19.00 -8.51
N GLU A 298 -4.85 -19.84 -8.73
CA GLU A 298 -4.73 -21.05 -9.57
C GLU A 298 -4.48 -20.68 -11.03
N ALA A 299 -5.26 -19.74 -11.56
CA ALA A 299 -5.07 -19.25 -12.92
C ALA A 299 -3.68 -18.63 -13.12
N LEU A 300 -3.20 -17.84 -12.14
CA LEU A 300 -1.86 -17.24 -12.21
C LEU A 300 -0.75 -18.32 -12.16
N ALA A 301 -0.88 -19.31 -11.27
CA ALA A 301 0.09 -20.39 -11.17
C ALA A 301 0.18 -21.18 -12.49
N ASP A 302 -0.95 -21.46 -13.13
CA ASP A 302 -0.99 -22.15 -14.43
C ASP A 302 -0.39 -21.29 -15.55
N ALA A 303 -0.68 -19.98 -15.57
CA ALA A 303 -0.12 -19.04 -16.54
C ALA A 303 1.41 -18.93 -16.43
N LEU A 304 1.94 -18.90 -15.20
CA LEU A 304 3.40 -18.87 -14.96
C LEU A 304 4.07 -20.18 -15.39
N LYS A 305 3.48 -21.33 -15.03
CA LYS A 305 4.01 -22.66 -15.40
C LYS A 305 3.99 -22.89 -16.91
N SER A 306 2.96 -22.39 -17.60
CA SER A 306 2.83 -22.54 -19.06
C SER A 306 3.60 -21.48 -19.87
N GLY A 307 4.11 -20.41 -19.21
CA GLY A 307 4.75 -19.30 -19.90
C GLY A 307 3.75 -18.42 -20.66
N GLU A 308 2.49 -18.35 -20.21
CA GLU A 308 1.48 -17.44 -20.74
C GLU A 308 1.85 -15.99 -20.42
N ILE A 309 2.41 -15.74 -19.20
CA ILE A 309 3.09 -14.51 -18.83
C ILE A 309 4.52 -14.81 -18.32
N TYR A 310 5.38 -13.82 -18.30
CA TYR A 310 6.79 -14.01 -17.95
C TYR A 310 7.01 -14.24 -16.45
N ALA A 311 6.46 -13.38 -15.59
CA ALA A 311 6.69 -13.46 -14.15
C ALA A 311 5.64 -12.68 -13.35
N ALA A 312 5.62 -12.93 -12.02
CA ALA A 312 4.82 -12.17 -11.07
C ALA A 312 5.63 -11.79 -9.83
N GLY A 313 5.38 -10.57 -9.31
CA GLY A 313 5.89 -10.05 -8.03
C GLY A 313 4.73 -9.69 -7.11
N LEU A 314 4.59 -10.39 -6.00
CA LEU A 314 3.43 -10.30 -5.12
C LEU A 314 3.88 -10.01 -3.69
N ASP A 315 3.28 -9.01 -3.06
CA ASP A 315 3.45 -8.79 -1.62
C ASP A 315 2.26 -9.34 -0.82
N VAL A 316 1.22 -9.80 -1.51
CA VAL A 316 -0.06 -10.20 -0.92
C VAL A 316 -0.57 -11.51 -1.52
N LEU A 317 -1.24 -12.32 -0.69
CA LEU A 317 -1.92 -13.55 -1.08
C LEU A 317 -3.42 -13.49 -0.75
N ALA A 318 -4.21 -14.38 -1.35
CA ALA A 318 -5.66 -14.43 -1.16
C ALA A 318 -6.04 -14.77 0.30
N GLU A 319 -5.23 -15.60 0.96
CA GLU A 319 -5.30 -15.89 2.40
C GLU A 319 -3.96 -15.49 3.05
N GLU A 320 -4.02 -14.69 4.10
CA GLU A 320 -2.85 -14.20 4.86
C GLU A 320 -3.06 -14.39 6.37
N PRO A 321 -2.20 -15.17 7.05
CA PRO A 321 -1.20 -16.09 6.48
C PRO A 321 -1.87 -17.25 5.74
N PRO A 322 -1.23 -17.84 4.73
CA PRO A 322 -1.80 -18.91 3.89
C PRO A 322 -1.87 -20.25 4.63
N LYS A 323 -2.79 -20.37 5.60
CA LYS A 323 -2.94 -21.56 6.47
C LYS A 323 -3.25 -22.85 5.69
N HIS A 324 -3.91 -22.71 4.55
CA HIS A 324 -4.27 -23.81 3.68
C HIS A 324 -3.32 -23.98 2.49
N GLY A 325 -2.24 -23.19 2.47
CA GLY A 325 -1.29 -23.12 1.36
C GLY A 325 -1.76 -22.18 0.24
N SER A 326 -0.89 -21.97 -0.73
CA SER A 326 -1.19 -21.24 -1.98
C SER A 326 -0.48 -21.91 -3.13
N PRO A 327 -1.09 -22.06 -4.31
CA PRO A 327 -0.48 -22.64 -5.51
C PRO A 327 0.71 -21.81 -6.02
N LEU A 328 0.85 -20.58 -5.54
CA LEU A 328 1.91 -19.66 -5.91
C LEU A 328 3.20 -19.87 -5.09
N ILE A 329 3.11 -20.49 -3.91
CA ILE A 329 4.30 -20.80 -3.10
C ILE A 329 5.11 -21.90 -3.79
N GLY A 330 6.35 -21.56 -4.14
CA GLY A 330 7.22 -22.46 -4.93
C GLY A 330 6.91 -22.50 -6.43
N CYS A 331 5.96 -21.68 -6.91
CA CYS A 331 5.68 -21.54 -8.32
C CYS A 331 6.87 -20.87 -9.04
N PRO A 332 7.32 -21.37 -10.21
CA PRO A 332 8.39 -20.75 -10.96
C PRO A 332 8.00 -19.34 -11.42
N HIS A 333 8.99 -18.46 -11.52
CA HIS A 333 8.80 -17.05 -11.95
C HIS A 333 7.85 -16.23 -11.06
N CYS A 334 7.58 -16.68 -9.83
CA CYS A 334 6.79 -15.98 -8.84
C CYS A 334 7.67 -15.56 -7.65
N THR A 335 7.81 -14.25 -7.43
CA THR A 335 8.44 -13.69 -6.24
C THR A 335 7.36 -13.25 -5.27
N ILE A 336 7.40 -13.74 -4.02
CA ILE A 336 6.38 -13.46 -3.01
C ILE A 336 7.06 -12.91 -1.76
N THR A 337 6.46 -11.87 -1.18
CA THR A 337 6.83 -11.31 0.13
C THR A 337 5.61 -11.26 1.05
N GLY A 338 5.82 -11.09 2.34
CA GLY A 338 4.82 -11.35 3.38
C GLY A 338 4.02 -10.12 3.80
N HIS A 339 3.47 -9.34 2.86
CA HIS A 339 2.66 -8.13 3.09
C HIS A 339 3.45 -7.07 3.88
N ILE A 340 4.66 -6.78 3.41
CA ILE A 340 5.63 -5.89 4.08
C ILE A 340 5.93 -4.60 3.29
N ALA A 341 5.27 -4.37 2.16
CA ALA A 341 5.49 -3.20 1.31
C ALA A 341 5.30 -1.85 2.02
N TRP A 342 4.62 -1.83 3.16
CA TRP A 342 4.31 -0.66 3.98
C TRP A 342 5.27 -0.46 5.17
N LEU A 343 6.17 -1.40 5.45
CA LEU A 343 6.95 -1.52 6.69
C LEU A 343 8.30 -0.78 6.66
N THR A 344 8.44 0.38 6.02
CA THR A 344 9.67 1.16 6.15
C THR A 344 9.67 1.99 7.45
N HIS A 345 10.85 2.31 7.95
CA HIS A 345 11.05 3.17 9.13
C HIS A 345 10.28 4.50 8.99
N GLU A 346 10.51 5.20 7.89
CA GLU A 346 9.92 6.53 7.65
C GLU A 346 8.41 6.47 7.51
N SER A 347 7.88 5.42 6.87
CA SER A 347 6.43 5.27 6.69
C SER A 347 5.73 5.03 8.03
N ARG A 348 6.35 4.26 8.91
CA ARG A 348 5.80 3.97 10.25
C ARG A 348 5.71 5.22 11.12
N LEU A 349 6.78 6.01 11.17
CA LEU A 349 6.77 7.29 11.90
C LEU A 349 5.75 8.27 11.30
N ARG A 350 5.71 8.38 9.98
CA ARG A 350 4.75 9.23 9.26
C ARG A 350 3.30 8.81 9.54
N ALA A 351 3.01 7.50 9.65
CA ALA A 351 1.68 7.00 9.98
C ALA A 351 1.20 7.53 11.34
N VAL A 352 2.06 7.48 12.35
CA VAL A 352 1.76 7.98 13.70
C VAL A 352 1.54 9.50 13.67
N ASP A 353 2.45 10.25 13.04
CA ASP A 353 2.33 11.71 12.95
C ASP A 353 1.04 12.14 12.24
N MET A 354 0.65 11.42 11.17
CA MET A 354 -0.62 11.67 10.48
C MET A 354 -1.82 11.38 11.38
N ALA A 355 -1.82 10.25 12.08
CA ALA A 355 -2.91 9.87 12.98
C ALA A 355 -3.11 10.89 14.10
N VAL A 356 -2.01 11.35 14.71
CA VAL A 356 -2.04 12.41 15.74
C VAL A 356 -2.60 13.73 15.18
N ALA A 357 -2.12 14.15 14.00
CA ALA A 357 -2.58 15.37 13.35
C ALA A 357 -4.07 15.31 13.00
N GLN A 358 -4.55 14.17 12.48
CA GLN A 358 -5.96 13.92 12.16
C GLN A 358 -6.84 13.99 13.40
N TYR A 359 -6.38 13.42 14.53
CA TYR A 359 -7.13 13.47 15.78
C TYR A 359 -7.19 14.90 16.36
N LYS A 360 -6.07 15.63 16.35
CA LYS A 360 -6.06 17.05 16.75
C LYS A 360 -7.04 17.88 15.88
N SER A 361 -7.12 17.59 14.58
CA SER A 361 -8.07 18.24 13.66
C SER A 361 -9.53 17.86 13.97
N TYR A 362 -9.79 16.59 14.29
CA TYR A 362 -11.11 16.12 14.72
C TYR A 362 -11.57 16.86 15.99
N LEU A 363 -10.73 16.97 17.02
CA LEU A 363 -11.03 17.69 18.25
C LEU A 363 -11.27 19.20 18.03
N ALA A 364 -10.68 19.78 17.01
CA ALA A 364 -10.91 21.16 16.58
C ALA A 364 -12.22 21.33 15.77
N GLY A 365 -13.00 20.26 15.53
CA GLY A 365 -14.24 20.27 14.76
C GLY A 365 -14.05 20.22 13.24
N HIS A 366 -12.85 19.91 12.77
CA HIS A 366 -12.50 19.82 11.36
C HIS A 366 -11.91 18.43 11.01
N PRO A 367 -12.69 17.34 11.12
CA PRO A 367 -12.18 16.01 10.84
C PRO A 367 -11.71 15.86 9.38
N VAL A 368 -10.51 15.35 9.20
CA VAL A 368 -9.89 15.09 7.89
C VAL A 368 -9.65 13.59 7.73
N SER A 369 -9.52 13.12 6.49
CA SER A 369 -9.28 11.70 6.16
C SER A 369 -10.33 10.74 6.75
N VAL A 370 -11.56 11.23 6.93
CA VAL A 370 -12.68 10.40 7.38
C VAL A 370 -13.01 9.39 6.31
N ILE A 371 -12.98 8.12 6.69
CA ILE A 371 -13.43 7.04 5.83
C ILE A 371 -14.93 6.84 6.00
N ARG A 372 -15.60 6.53 4.90
CA ARG A 372 -17.04 6.25 4.90
C ARG A 372 -17.28 4.87 4.31
N GLY A 373 -18.10 4.11 5.00
CA GLY A 373 -18.58 2.81 4.57
C GLY A 373 -19.68 2.90 3.49
N TYR A 374 -20.42 1.82 3.32
CA TYR A 374 -21.60 1.76 2.42
C TYR A 374 -22.84 2.32 3.08
#